data_a11b019d29af65a604fac14a13b6a72e
#
_entry.id   a11b019d29af65a604fac14a13b6a72e
#
_cell.length_a   1.000
_cell.length_b   1.000
_cell.length_c   1.000
_cell.angle_alpha   90.00
_cell.angle_beta   90.00
_cell.angle_gamma   90.00
#
_symmetry.space_group_name_H-M   'P 1'
#
loop_
_entity.id
_entity.type
_entity.pdbx_description
1 polymer ?
#
loop_
_entity_poly.entity_id
_entity_poly.type
_entity_poly.pdbx_seq_one_letter_code
_entity_poly.pdbx_strand_id
1 'polypeptide(L)'
;MLSSVIIAYYLQQFSQPVRLPHRVDQSPRHIQSVHPRGNLTVAAESSGAATVPPGAQRVEMMRLRMTAGCSGDITINTISVQRRGLGANADIASIYAVHRGKRISRARPVSRKDGSVDLNVRNFKLPACEAEDILVLVNFSPTASAAGEHRFQLRGVEAAGSTVRIEQHIAAPNAARRTSGRAVGQIDVDYLNLTRKVRFGRKQTLSRFTLKADKKDDHLLRAITFTNNGSATKSDLKNLYIGFRNRRISTLVPQLNGDTARIEFDPPFLLRKNQKLKFGLHADVNASRSRTIQFVIEEEGDLEATPAVGR
;
A
#
# COMPACT_ATOMS: atom_id res chain seq x y z
N MET A 1 15.10 7.00 -50.42
CA MET A 1 15.91 5.97 -51.09
C MET A 1 15.96 4.75 -50.19
N LEU A 2 15.28 3.71 -50.62
CA LEU A 2 15.15 2.42 -49.95
C LEU A 2 16.33 1.54 -50.31
N SER A 3 16.94 0.87 -49.39
CA SER A 3 17.85 -0.25 -49.65
C SER A 3 17.48 -1.40 -48.74
N SER A 4 16.78 -2.37 -49.33
CA SER A 4 16.50 -3.69 -48.76
C SER A 4 17.72 -4.58 -48.94
N VAL A 5 18.18 -5.21 -47.85
CA VAL A 5 19.21 -6.27 -47.91
C VAL A 5 18.47 -7.60 -47.59
N ILE A 6 18.46 -8.44 -48.59
CA ILE A 6 17.97 -9.86 -48.50
C ILE A 6 19.21 -10.70 -48.18
N ILE A 7 19.20 -11.43 -47.07
CA ILE A 7 20.22 -12.47 -46.79
C ILE A 7 19.56 -13.81 -46.90
N ALA A 8 19.99 -14.56 -47.92
CA ALA A 8 19.62 -15.95 -48.16
C ALA A 8 20.54 -16.86 -47.31
N TYR A 9 19.97 -17.77 -46.52
CA TYR A 9 20.73 -18.81 -45.82
C TYR A 9 20.67 -20.11 -46.61
N TYR A 10 21.83 -20.62 -46.94
CA TYR A 10 22.04 -21.93 -47.54
C TYR A 10 21.84 -23.03 -46.50
N LEU A 11 20.98 -24.02 -46.85
CA LEU A 11 20.85 -25.28 -46.13
C LEU A 11 22.00 -26.22 -46.56
N GLN A 12 22.92 -26.50 -45.68
CA GLN A 12 23.80 -27.65 -45.79
C GLN A 12 23.24 -28.81 -44.97
N GLN A 13 22.81 -29.83 -45.68
CA GLN A 13 22.48 -31.13 -45.11
C GLN A 13 23.76 -31.87 -44.72
N PHE A 14 23.97 -32.12 -43.45
CA PHE A 14 24.90 -33.11 -42.94
C PHE A 14 24.10 -34.28 -42.36
N SER A 15 24.16 -35.41 -43.11
CA SER A 15 23.69 -36.70 -42.63
C SER A 15 24.63 -37.19 -41.50
N GLN A 16 24.14 -37.26 -40.26
CA GLN A 16 24.82 -37.98 -39.20
C GLN A 16 23.98 -39.19 -38.75
N PRO A 17 24.61 -40.31 -38.43
CA PRO A 17 23.88 -41.54 -38.03
C PRO A 17 23.15 -41.38 -36.73
N VAL A 18 21.89 -41.75 -36.71
CA VAL A 18 21.03 -41.77 -35.54
C VAL A 18 21.55 -42.76 -34.52
N ARG A 19 22.15 -42.27 -33.43
CA ARG A 19 22.34 -43.03 -32.19
C ARG A 19 21.03 -43.00 -31.41
N LEU A 20 20.40 -44.17 -31.27
CA LEU A 20 19.25 -44.35 -30.38
C LEU A 20 19.60 -43.91 -28.97
N PRO A 21 18.84 -43.03 -28.38
CA PRO A 21 19.08 -42.66 -26.98
C PRO A 21 18.72 -43.83 -26.05
N HIS A 22 19.63 -44.09 -25.13
CA HIS A 22 19.42 -44.98 -23.98
C HIS A 22 18.06 -44.64 -23.32
N ARG A 23 17.30 -45.69 -23.08
CA ARG A 23 16.05 -45.71 -22.30
C ARG A 23 16.33 -45.01 -20.96
N VAL A 24 15.97 -43.72 -20.85
CA VAL A 24 15.94 -43.02 -19.56
C VAL A 24 14.77 -43.61 -18.81
N ASP A 25 15.10 -44.27 -17.72
CA ASP A 25 14.16 -44.79 -16.74
C ASP A 25 13.35 -43.60 -16.17
N GLN A 26 12.18 -43.35 -16.72
CA GLN A 26 11.22 -42.38 -16.25
C GLN A 26 10.50 -42.95 -15.04
N SER A 27 11.19 -42.98 -13.92
CA SER A 27 10.49 -43.11 -12.64
C SER A 27 9.45 -41.98 -12.58
N PRO A 28 8.17 -42.27 -12.36
CA PRO A 28 7.16 -41.25 -12.29
C PRO A 28 7.53 -40.31 -11.14
N ARG A 29 7.91 -39.06 -11.47
CA ARG A 29 8.04 -38.01 -10.46
C ARG A 29 6.69 -37.95 -9.76
N HIS A 30 6.66 -38.41 -8.53
CA HIS A 30 5.53 -38.21 -7.65
C HIS A 30 5.31 -36.71 -7.56
N ILE A 31 4.37 -36.19 -8.36
CA ILE A 31 3.81 -34.86 -8.17
C ILE A 31 3.07 -35.00 -6.84
N GLN A 32 3.75 -34.60 -5.76
CA GLN A 32 3.08 -34.43 -4.49
C GLN A 32 2.00 -33.38 -4.73
N SER A 33 0.76 -33.86 -4.83
CA SER A 33 -0.39 -32.96 -4.78
C SER A 33 -0.32 -32.22 -3.46
N VAL A 34 0.04 -30.95 -3.51
CA VAL A 34 0.01 -30.07 -2.35
C VAL A 34 -1.45 -29.92 -1.97
N HIS A 35 -1.92 -30.79 -1.09
CA HIS A 35 -3.25 -30.64 -0.52
C HIS A 35 -3.30 -29.30 0.22
N PRO A 36 -4.30 -28.46 -0.02
CA PRO A 36 -4.45 -27.21 0.70
C PRO A 36 -4.51 -27.50 2.22
N ARG A 37 -3.55 -26.98 2.96
CA ARG A 37 -3.41 -27.25 4.40
C ARG A 37 -4.33 -26.44 5.29
N GLY A 38 -5.12 -25.52 4.74
CA GLY A 38 -6.00 -24.65 5.52
C GLY A 38 -7.22 -24.18 4.76
N ASN A 39 -8.24 -23.77 5.49
CA ASN A 39 -9.42 -23.13 4.95
C ASN A 39 -9.41 -21.67 5.38
N LEU A 40 -9.60 -20.75 4.43
CA LEU A 40 -9.79 -19.33 4.68
C LEU A 40 -11.22 -18.95 4.33
N THR A 41 -11.98 -18.43 5.29
CA THR A 41 -13.26 -17.81 5.04
C THR A 41 -13.09 -16.29 5.02
N VAL A 42 -13.60 -15.63 4.00
CA VAL A 42 -13.54 -14.18 3.82
C VAL A 42 -14.97 -13.64 3.71
N ALA A 43 -15.40 -12.90 4.72
CA ALA A 43 -16.64 -12.15 4.69
C ALA A 43 -16.33 -10.71 4.25
N ALA A 44 -16.97 -10.27 3.16
CA ALA A 44 -16.78 -8.94 2.61
C ALA A 44 -17.98 -8.05 2.90
N GLU A 45 -17.78 -6.98 3.65
CA GLU A 45 -18.78 -5.99 3.98
C GLU A 45 -18.44 -4.67 3.30
N SER A 46 -19.38 -4.12 2.53
CA SER A 46 -19.23 -2.76 2.00
C SER A 46 -19.53 -1.73 3.08
N SER A 47 -18.72 -0.70 3.15
CA SER A 47 -19.01 0.44 4.03
C SER A 47 -20.30 1.12 3.61
N GLY A 48 -21.10 1.56 4.59
CA GLY A 48 -22.41 2.19 4.38
C GLY A 48 -22.36 3.41 3.43
N ALA A 49 -23.52 3.82 2.93
CA ALA A 49 -23.63 5.01 2.08
C ALA A 49 -23.10 6.25 2.80
N ALA A 50 -22.32 7.06 2.08
CA ALA A 50 -21.87 8.35 2.57
C ALA A 50 -21.49 9.28 1.39
N THR A 51 -21.53 10.57 1.65
CA THR A 51 -21.01 11.59 0.74
C THR A 51 -19.57 11.91 1.13
N VAL A 52 -18.68 11.94 0.13
CA VAL A 52 -17.27 12.28 0.31
C VAL A 52 -16.88 13.40 -0.65
N PRO A 53 -16.07 14.39 -0.24
CA PRO A 53 -15.61 15.43 -1.14
C PRO A 53 -14.59 14.88 -2.15
N PRO A 54 -14.48 15.44 -3.36
CA PRO A 54 -13.37 15.16 -4.27
C PRO A 54 -12.03 15.41 -3.56
N GLY A 55 -11.04 14.53 -3.80
CA GLY A 55 -9.74 14.56 -3.12
C GLY A 55 -9.75 13.99 -1.69
N ALA A 56 -10.87 13.43 -1.22
CA ALA A 56 -10.92 12.74 0.07
C ALA A 56 -9.98 11.54 0.08
N GLN A 57 -9.23 11.40 1.17
CA GLN A 57 -8.25 10.34 1.35
C GLN A 57 -8.68 9.36 2.44
N ARG A 58 -8.15 8.13 2.38
CA ARG A 58 -8.37 7.07 3.39
C ARG A 58 -9.85 6.74 3.62
N VAL A 59 -10.66 6.85 2.58
CA VAL A 59 -12.08 6.53 2.67
C VAL A 59 -12.26 5.02 2.72
N GLU A 60 -12.84 4.51 3.81
CA GLU A 60 -13.18 3.09 3.93
C GLU A 60 -14.28 2.74 2.92
N MET A 61 -13.98 1.82 2.02
CA MET A 61 -14.92 1.34 1.01
C MET A 61 -15.40 -0.08 1.29
N MET A 62 -14.57 -0.88 1.95
CA MET A 62 -14.87 -2.28 2.24
C MET A 62 -14.10 -2.74 3.47
N ARG A 63 -14.73 -3.60 4.26
CA ARG A 63 -14.12 -4.36 5.34
C ARG A 63 -14.14 -5.83 4.99
N LEU A 64 -13.00 -6.48 5.11
CA LEU A 64 -12.83 -7.91 4.88
C LEU A 64 -12.51 -8.57 6.20
N ARG A 65 -13.45 -9.35 6.74
CA ARG A 65 -13.18 -10.21 7.87
C ARG A 65 -12.66 -11.54 7.37
N MET A 66 -11.41 -11.82 7.66
CA MET A 66 -10.72 -13.05 7.26
C MET A 66 -10.60 -13.98 8.46
N THR A 67 -11.09 -15.21 8.32
CA THR A 67 -11.06 -16.24 9.37
C THR A 67 -10.27 -17.44 8.88
N ALA A 68 -9.19 -17.78 9.58
CA ALA A 68 -8.39 -18.96 9.30
C ALA A 68 -8.99 -20.19 9.98
N GLY A 69 -9.03 -21.31 9.26
CA GLY A 69 -9.26 -22.62 9.88
C GLY A 69 -8.10 -23.03 10.78
N CYS A 70 -8.33 -24.04 11.62
CA CYS A 70 -7.37 -24.44 12.66
C CYS A 70 -6.24 -25.36 12.17
N SER A 71 -6.16 -25.64 10.87
CA SER A 71 -5.17 -26.57 10.30
C SER A 71 -3.77 -25.97 10.14
N GLY A 72 -3.60 -24.67 10.34
CA GLY A 72 -2.33 -23.96 10.22
C GLY A 72 -2.49 -22.50 9.83
N ASP A 73 -1.39 -21.77 9.95
CA ASP A 73 -1.35 -20.35 9.59
C ASP A 73 -1.48 -20.15 8.08
N ILE A 74 -2.15 -19.06 7.69
CA ILE A 74 -2.44 -18.74 6.30
C ILE A 74 -1.72 -17.46 5.90
N THR A 75 -0.97 -17.50 4.79
CA THR A 75 -0.35 -16.30 4.23
C THR A 75 -1.21 -15.77 3.08
N ILE A 76 -1.67 -14.52 3.22
CA ILE A 76 -2.45 -13.84 2.18
C ILE A 76 -1.48 -13.15 1.21
N ASN A 77 -1.63 -13.42 -0.09
CA ASN A 77 -0.77 -12.90 -1.15
C ASN A 77 -1.41 -11.74 -1.92
N THR A 78 -2.69 -11.92 -2.31
CA THR A 78 -3.37 -10.95 -3.18
C THR A 78 -4.83 -10.80 -2.75
N ILE A 79 -5.34 -9.58 -2.77
CA ILE A 79 -6.75 -9.24 -2.63
C ILE A 79 -7.18 -8.56 -3.92
N SER A 80 -8.07 -9.22 -4.68
CA SER A 80 -8.60 -8.71 -5.94
C SER A 80 -9.95 -8.05 -5.72
N VAL A 81 -10.06 -6.77 -6.06
CA VAL A 81 -11.31 -6.01 -5.93
C VAL A 81 -11.69 -5.35 -7.25
N GLN A 82 -12.97 -5.03 -7.40
CA GLN A 82 -13.49 -4.36 -8.59
C GLN A 82 -14.39 -3.19 -8.18
N ARG A 83 -14.11 -2.02 -8.76
CA ARG A 83 -14.98 -0.86 -8.64
C ARG A 83 -16.26 -1.05 -9.45
N ARG A 84 -17.38 -0.65 -8.91
CA ARG A 84 -18.72 -0.61 -9.50
C ARG A 84 -19.35 0.76 -9.26
N GLY A 85 -20.46 1.02 -9.92
CA GLY A 85 -21.24 2.25 -9.78
C GLY A 85 -21.04 3.21 -10.97
N LEU A 86 -21.80 4.31 -10.97
CA LEU A 86 -21.92 5.24 -12.10
C LEU A 86 -20.75 6.25 -12.22
N GLY A 87 -19.88 6.34 -11.20
CA GLY A 87 -18.69 7.21 -11.25
C GLY A 87 -17.62 6.69 -12.22
N ALA A 88 -16.70 7.55 -12.65
CA ALA A 88 -15.58 7.18 -13.49
C ALA A 88 -14.50 6.41 -12.72
N ASN A 89 -13.77 5.49 -13.37
CA ASN A 89 -12.63 4.82 -12.76
C ASN A 89 -11.51 5.81 -12.41
N ALA A 90 -11.39 6.90 -13.18
CA ALA A 90 -10.42 7.98 -12.94
C ALA A 90 -10.71 8.82 -11.68
N ASP A 91 -11.93 8.73 -11.12
CA ASP A 91 -12.27 9.40 -9.87
C ASP A 91 -11.53 8.79 -8.66
N ILE A 92 -11.01 7.57 -8.83
CA ILE A 92 -10.21 6.87 -7.82
C ILE A 92 -8.73 7.09 -8.12
N ALA A 93 -8.06 7.87 -7.30
CA ALA A 93 -6.63 8.11 -7.42
C ALA A 93 -5.83 6.86 -7.04
N SER A 94 -6.20 6.21 -5.92
CA SER A 94 -5.55 4.97 -5.49
C SER A 94 -6.43 4.17 -4.52
N ILE A 95 -6.13 2.87 -4.41
CA ILE A 95 -6.76 1.92 -3.50
C ILE A 95 -5.69 1.02 -2.87
N TYR A 96 -5.84 0.70 -1.59
CA TYR A 96 -4.89 -0.13 -0.84
C TYR A 96 -5.55 -0.82 0.36
N ALA A 97 -4.87 -1.83 0.90
CA ALA A 97 -5.31 -2.60 2.06
C ALA A 97 -4.56 -2.20 3.32
N VAL A 98 -5.29 -2.12 4.44
CA VAL A 98 -4.80 -1.76 5.77
C VAL A 98 -5.26 -2.78 6.80
N HIS A 99 -4.35 -3.20 7.68
CA HIS A 99 -4.61 -4.07 8.82
C HIS A 99 -4.13 -3.40 10.10
N ARG A 100 -4.99 -3.28 11.12
CA ARG A 100 -4.68 -2.63 12.41
C ARG A 100 -4.00 -1.27 12.26
N GLY A 101 -4.46 -0.44 11.31
CA GLY A 101 -3.90 0.88 11.02
C GLY A 101 -2.60 0.88 10.19
N LYS A 102 -2.00 -0.30 9.94
CA LYS A 102 -0.81 -0.46 9.10
C LYS A 102 -1.22 -0.82 7.68
N ARG A 103 -0.64 -0.14 6.67
CA ARG A 103 -0.81 -0.49 5.28
C ARG A 103 -0.06 -1.80 4.96
N ILE A 104 -0.78 -2.77 4.38
CA ILE A 104 -0.26 -4.10 4.04
C ILE A 104 -0.14 -4.34 2.52
N SER A 105 -0.60 -3.40 1.69
CA SER A 105 -0.40 -3.45 0.24
C SER A 105 0.12 -2.11 -0.28
N ARG A 106 0.71 -2.09 -1.48
CA ARG A 106 0.95 -0.82 -2.20
C ARG A 106 -0.38 -0.23 -2.65
N ALA A 107 -0.48 1.11 -2.65
CA ALA A 107 -1.59 1.79 -3.29
C ALA A 107 -1.47 1.66 -4.82
N ARG A 108 -2.59 1.39 -5.47
CA ARG A 108 -2.67 1.21 -6.92
C ARG A 108 -3.88 1.95 -7.48
N PRO A 109 -3.79 2.54 -8.67
CA PRO A 109 -4.96 3.01 -9.38
C PRO A 109 -5.81 1.80 -9.78
N VAL A 110 -7.12 2.00 -9.90
CA VAL A 110 -8.00 1.00 -10.52
C VAL A 110 -7.81 0.98 -12.03
N SER A 111 -7.97 -0.18 -12.64
CA SER A 111 -7.93 -0.33 -14.11
C SER A 111 -8.96 0.59 -14.77
N ARG A 112 -8.51 1.41 -15.72
CA ARG A 112 -9.40 2.33 -16.45
C ARG A 112 -10.43 1.57 -17.29
N LYS A 113 -10.09 0.35 -17.73
CA LYS A 113 -10.93 -0.46 -18.62
C LYS A 113 -12.13 -1.07 -17.89
N ASP A 114 -11.89 -1.70 -16.75
CA ASP A 114 -12.89 -2.52 -16.06
C ASP A 114 -13.05 -2.22 -14.57
N GLY A 115 -12.23 -1.31 -14.02
CA GLY A 115 -12.27 -0.95 -12.62
C GLY A 115 -11.70 -2.01 -11.68
N SER A 116 -11.00 -3.03 -12.19
CA SER A 116 -10.34 -4.06 -11.39
C SER A 116 -9.02 -3.57 -10.81
N VAL A 117 -8.60 -4.16 -9.69
CA VAL A 117 -7.28 -3.97 -9.11
C VAL A 117 -6.89 -5.15 -8.24
N ASP A 118 -5.62 -5.57 -8.33
CA ASP A 118 -5.02 -6.59 -7.50
C ASP A 118 -4.09 -5.92 -6.48
N LEU A 119 -4.44 -6.07 -5.22
CA LEU A 119 -3.68 -5.56 -4.09
C LEU A 119 -2.73 -6.65 -3.59
N ASN A 120 -1.47 -6.59 -3.99
CA ASN A 120 -0.44 -7.51 -3.50
C ASN A 120 -0.15 -7.21 -2.03
N VAL A 121 -0.49 -8.16 -1.16
CA VAL A 121 -0.35 -8.05 0.29
C VAL A 121 1.06 -8.45 0.69
N ARG A 122 1.68 -7.68 1.58
CA ARG A 122 3.04 -7.91 2.04
C ARG A 122 3.03 -8.43 3.48
N ASN A 123 3.70 -9.56 3.68
CA ASN A 123 3.98 -10.09 5.03
C ASN A 123 2.76 -10.18 5.95
N PHE A 124 1.58 -10.47 5.39
CA PHE A 124 0.38 -10.68 6.18
C PHE A 124 0.12 -12.17 6.37
N LYS A 125 0.28 -12.60 7.60
CA LYS A 125 0.07 -13.98 8.03
C LYS A 125 -1.04 -13.99 9.07
N LEU A 126 -2.07 -14.76 8.78
CA LEU A 126 -3.21 -14.98 9.67
C LEU A 126 -2.96 -16.28 10.44
N PRO A 127 -2.83 -16.23 11.79
CA PRO A 127 -2.63 -17.42 12.59
C PRO A 127 -3.82 -18.38 12.50
N ALA A 128 -3.55 -19.66 12.75
CA ALA A 128 -4.58 -20.71 12.79
C ALA A 128 -5.65 -20.39 13.84
N CYS A 129 -6.92 -20.68 13.54
CA CYS A 129 -8.10 -20.40 14.37
C CYS A 129 -8.35 -18.90 14.66
N GLU A 130 -7.65 -17.97 14.04
CA GLU A 130 -7.84 -16.53 14.28
C GLU A 130 -8.66 -15.87 13.18
N ALA A 131 -9.26 -14.74 13.54
CA ALA A 131 -9.98 -13.86 12.63
C ALA A 131 -9.43 -12.43 12.72
N GLU A 132 -9.20 -11.80 11.57
CA GLU A 132 -8.68 -10.45 11.46
C GLU A 132 -9.46 -9.63 10.44
N ASP A 133 -9.56 -8.32 10.70
CA ASP A 133 -10.21 -7.37 9.81
C ASP A 133 -9.16 -6.65 8.95
N ILE A 134 -9.37 -6.68 7.64
CA ILE A 134 -8.61 -5.88 6.66
C ILE A 134 -9.53 -4.83 6.08
N LEU A 135 -9.10 -3.57 6.11
CA LEU A 135 -9.82 -2.45 5.52
C LEU A 135 -9.29 -2.19 4.10
N VAL A 136 -10.20 -2.05 3.14
CA VAL A 136 -9.88 -1.55 1.80
C VAL A 136 -10.19 -0.06 1.78
N LEU A 137 -9.15 0.74 1.70
CA LEU A 137 -9.20 2.19 1.72
C LEU A 137 -8.96 2.76 0.32
N VAL A 138 -9.61 3.88 0.02
CA VAL A 138 -9.55 4.56 -1.27
C VAL A 138 -9.20 6.03 -1.06
N ASN A 139 -8.34 6.54 -1.94
CA ASN A 139 -8.11 7.97 -2.12
C ASN A 139 -8.86 8.44 -3.38
N PHE A 140 -9.70 9.45 -3.24
CA PHE A 140 -10.39 10.05 -4.36
C PHE A 140 -9.53 11.10 -5.06
N SER A 141 -9.65 11.20 -6.38
CA SER A 141 -9.02 12.27 -7.15
C SER A 141 -9.57 13.64 -6.74
N PRO A 142 -8.71 14.69 -6.65
CA PRO A 142 -9.19 16.08 -6.49
C PRO A 142 -10.09 16.56 -7.62
N THR A 143 -10.03 15.87 -8.78
CA THR A 143 -10.84 16.14 -9.97
C THR A 143 -11.98 15.14 -10.12
N ALA A 144 -12.28 14.32 -9.10
CA ALA A 144 -13.39 13.40 -9.13
C ALA A 144 -14.70 14.11 -9.45
N SER A 145 -15.50 13.49 -10.31
CA SER A 145 -16.78 14.05 -10.76
C SER A 145 -17.74 14.25 -9.59
N ALA A 146 -18.35 15.42 -9.50
CA ALA A 146 -19.47 15.62 -8.59
C ALA A 146 -20.63 14.67 -8.99
N ALA A 147 -21.28 14.07 -8.00
CA ALA A 147 -22.29 13.02 -8.15
C ALA A 147 -21.79 11.68 -8.67
N GLY A 148 -20.48 11.44 -8.71
CA GLY A 148 -19.93 10.11 -8.95
C GLY A 148 -20.38 9.12 -7.88
N GLU A 149 -20.76 7.91 -8.29
CA GLU A 149 -21.16 6.83 -7.39
C GLU A 149 -20.15 5.70 -7.47
N HIS A 150 -19.58 5.32 -6.33
CA HIS A 150 -18.52 4.33 -6.25
C HIS A 150 -18.86 3.25 -5.20
N ARG A 151 -18.75 2.00 -5.62
CA ARG A 151 -18.85 0.80 -4.79
C ARG A 151 -17.68 -0.10 -5.11
N PHE A 152 -17.32 -0.97 -4.19
CA PHE A 152 -16.31 -1.99 -4.44
C PHE A 152 -16.87 -3.37 -4.14
N GLN A 153 -16.45 -4.34 -4.92
CA GLN A 153 -16.79 -5.75 -4.80
C GLN A 153 -15.52 -6.56 -4.69
N LEU A 154 -15.45 -7.49 -3.74
CA LEU A 154 -14.37 -8.46 -3.67
C LEU A 154 -14.51 -9.45 -4.84
N ARG A 155 -13.44 -9.65 -5.60
CA ARG A 155 -13.39 -10.61 -6.71
C ARG A 155 -12.73 -11.91 -6.31
N GLY A 156 -11.71 -11.83 -5.46
CA GLY A 156 -10.94 -12.97 -5.01
C GLY A 156 -9.94 -12.61 -3.91
N VAL A 157 -9.47 -13.64 -3.24
CA VAL A 157 -8.33 -13.58 -2.33
C VAL A 157 -7.44 -14.77 -2.65
N GLU A 158 -6.15 -14.52 -2.88
CA GLU A 158 -5.15 -15.57 -3.03
C GLU A 158 -4.42 -15.78 -1.72
N ALA A 159 -4.43 -17.02 -1.25
CA ALA A 159 -3.76 -17.42 -0.03
C ALA A 159 -2.92 -18.68 -0.27
N ALA A 160 -1.68 -18.67 0.23
CA ALA A 160 -0.75 -19.77 0.01
C ALA A 160 -1.23 -21.05 0.71
N GLY A 161 -1.36 -22.13 -0.07
CA GLY A 161 -1.66 -23.47 0.47
C GLY A 161 -3.05 -23.61 1.10
N SER A 162 -4.01 -22.78 0.74
CA SER A 162 -5.32 -22.74 1.36
C SER A 162 -6.45 -22.73 0.34
N THR A 163 -7.58 -23.36 0.69
CA THR A 163 -8.84 -23.19 -0.02
C THR A 163 -9.53 -21.94 0.51
N VAL A 164 -9.92 -21.03 -0.37
CA VAL A 164 -10.56 -19.77 -0.01
C VAL A 164 -12.06 -19.84 -0.29
N ARG A 165 -12.88 -19.61 0.73
CA ARG A 165 -14.33 -19.43 0.64
C ARG A 165 -14.67 -17.97 0.83
N ILE A 166 -15.31 -17.35 -0.14
CA ILE A 166 -15.74 -15.95 -0.07
C ILE A 166 -17.24 -15.90 0.24
N GLU A 167 -17.58 -15.24 1.32
CA GLU A 167 -18.93 -14.90 1.72
C GLU A 167 -19.12 -13.39 1.47
N GLN A 168 -19.75 -13.06 0.36
CA GLN A 168 -20.09 -11.68 0.06
C GLN A 168 -21.48 -11.37 0.62
N HIS A 169 -21.53 -10.46 1.58
CA HIS A 169 -22.76 -9.77 1.84
C HIS A 169 -22.93 -8.74 0.73
N ILE A 170 -23.87 -9.01 -0.19
CA ILE A 170 -24.22 -8.06 -1.25
C ILE A 170 -24.60 -6.77 -0.51
N ALA A 171 -23.75 -5.77 -0.65
CA ALA A 171 -24.01 -4.47 -0.05
C ALA A 171 -25.42 -4.01 -0.43
N ALA A 172 -26.17 -3.53 0.55
CA ALA A 172 -27.45 -2.90 0.29
C ALA A 172 -27.31 -1.93 -0.90
N PRO A 173 -28.31 -1.79 -1.77
CA PRO A 173 -28.25 -0.91 -2.95
C PRO A 173 -27.75 0.50 -2.64
N ASN A 174 -27.87 0.93 -1.39
CA ASN A 174 -27.53 2.26 -0.87
C ASN A 174 -26.10 2.38 -0.32
N ALA A 175 -25.25 1.34 -0.37
CA ALA A 175 -23.88 1.39 0.18
C ALA A 175 -22.86 2.13 -0.71
N ALA A 176 -23.32 2.99 -1.59
CA ALA A 176 -22.43 3.75 -2.47
C ALA A 176 -21.82 4.98 -1.79
N ARG A 177 -20.56 5.24 -2.05
CA ARG A 177 -19.94 6.54 -1.78
C ARG A 177 -20.22 7.49 -2.94
N ARG A 178 -20.84 8.62 -2.65
CA ARG A 178 -21.10 9.66 -3.66
C ARG A 178 -20.13 10.80 -3.47
N THR A 179 -19.47 11.21 -4.54
CA THR A 179 -18.63 12.41 -4.52
C THR A 179 -19.49 13.66 -4.61
N SER A 180 -19.33 14.58 -3.68
CA SER A 180 -20.09 15.84 -3.66
C SER A 180 -19.33 16.90 -2.87
N GLY A 181 -19.63 18.16 -3.18
CA GLY A 181 -19.07 19.31 -2.49
C GLY A 181 -17.73 19.79 -3.07
N ARG A 182 -17.08 20.68 -2.33
CA ARG A 182 -15.80 21.28 -2.71
C ARG A 182 -14.68 20.26 -2.50
N ALA A 183 -13.75 20.17 -3.47
CA ALA A 183 -12.56 19.35 -3.33
C ALA A 183 -11.73 19.80 -2.11
N VAL A 184 -11.25 18.83 -1.33
CA VAL A 184 -10.32 19.10 -0.20
C VAL A 184 -8.98 19.62 -0.71
N GLY A 185 -8.28 20.37 0.12
CA GLY A 185 -6.93 20.85 -0.17
C GLY A 185 -5.91 19.71 -0.26
N GLN A 186 -4.78 19.98 -0.89
CA GLN A 186 -3.70 19.03 -1.14
C GLN A 186 -2.43 19.46 -0.40
N ILE A 187 -1.61 18.49 -0.05
CA ILE A 187 -0.28 18.70 0.55
C ILE A 187 0.76 18.04 -0.32
N ASP A 188 1.69 18.82 -0.88
CA ASP A 188 2.85 18.32 -1.62
C ASP A 188 3.97 17.97 -0.65
N VAL A 189 4.69 16.87 -0.93
CA VAL A 189 5.84 16.41 -0.16
C VAL A 189 7.10 16.47 -1.01
N ASP A 190 8.08 17.30 -0.59
CA ASP A 190 9.39 17.37 -1.22
C ASP A 190 10.47 16.85 -0.26
N TYR A 191 11.36 15.99 -0.73
CA TYR A 191 12.51 15.51 0.04
C TYR A 191 13.72 16.41 -0.15
N LEU A 192 14.37 16.76 0.97
CA LEU A 192 15.59 17.52 1.00
C LEU A 192 16.76 16.60 1.35
N ASN A 193 17.54 16.19 0.35
CA ASN A 193 18.75 15.36 0.49
C ASN A 193 18.53 13.97 1.11
N LEU A 194 18.33 12.98 0.26
CA LEU A 194 18.16 11.56 0.62
C LEU A 194 19.49 10.84 0.92
N THR A 195 20.63 11.41 0.55
CA THR A 195 21.93 10.75 0.64
C THR A 195 22.86 11.43 1.63
N ARG A 196 22.73 11.11 2.89
CA ARG A 196 23.80 11.38 3.87
C ARG A 196 24.26 10.06 4.50
N LYS A 197 25.57 9.89 4.66
CA LYS A 197 26.11 8.86 5.56
C LYS A 197 25.50 9.10 6.93
N VAL A 198 24.69 8.16 7.38
CA VAL A 198 24.05 8.26 8.67
C VAL A 198 25.13 8.09 9.75
N ARG A 199 25.16 9.02 10.68
CA ARG A 199 26.07 8.96 11.82
C ARG A 199 25.44 8.12 12.91
N PHE A 200 26.27 7.34 13.61
CA PHE A 200 25.84 6.65 14.82
C PHE A 200 25.56 7.65 15.95
N GLY A 201 24.67 7.29 16.86
CA GLY A 201 24.41 8.03 18.06
C GLY A 201 22.95 8.40 18.24
N ARG A 202 22.71 9.18 19.30
CA ARG A 202 21.35 9.62 19.66
C ARG A 202 20.91 10.80 18.81
N LYS A 203 19.60 10.89 18.56
CA LYS A 203 18.92 12.03 17.90
C LYS A 203 19.49 12.38 16.52
N GLN A 204 19.90 11.38 15.75
CA GLN A 204 20.42 11.59 14.40
C GLN A 204 19.30 11.98 13.44
N THR A 205 19.58 12.91 12.53
CA THR A 205 18.63 13.26 11.44
C THR A 205 18.75 12.23 10.33
N LEU A 206 17.68 11.47 10.09
CA LEU A 206 17.62 10.41 9.08
C LEU A 206 17.13 10.93 7.74
N SER A 207 16.17 11.82 7.74
CA SER A 207 15.61 12.44 6.54
C SER A 207 15.18 13.88 6.82
N ARG A 208 15.19 14.70 5.78
CA ARG A 208 14.58 16.03 5.78
C ARG A 208 13.57 16.11 4.66
N PHE A 209 12.41 16.66 4.95
CA PHE A 209 11.33 16.80 3.98
C PHE A 209 10.61 18.13 4.19
N THR A 210 9.93 18.55 3.14
CA THR A 210 9.11 19.76 3.16
C THR A 210 7.67 19.38 2.87
N LEU A 211 6.74 19.91 3.65
CA LEU A 211 5.32 19.87 3.36
C LEU A 211 4.87 21.24 2.89
N LYS A 212 4.15 21.27 1.77
CA LYS A 212 3.59 22.48 1.19
C LYS A 212 2.08 22.28 1.01
N ALA A 213 1.28 23.07 1.73
CA ALA A 213 -0.16 23.11 1.54
C ALA A 213 -0.53 23.96 0.32
N ASP A 214 -1.58 23.54 -0.38
CA ASP A 214 -2.17 24.33 -1.47
C ASP A 214 -2.90 25.60 -0.94
N LYS A 215 -3.65 26.27 -1.83
CA LYS A 215 -4.40 27.49 -1.50
C LYS A 215 -5.78 27.25 -0.90
N LYS A 216 -6.24 25.99 -0.85
CA LYS A 216 -7.65 25.71 -0.56
C LYS A 216 -7.94 25.70 0.93
N ASP A 217 -7.21 24.92 1.68
CA ASP A 217 -7.54 24.65 3.08
C ASP A 217 -6.31 24.69 3.99
N ASP A 218 -6.54 25.03 5.25
CA ASP A 218 -5.62 24.72 6.32
C ASP A 218 -5.74 23.25 6.67
N HIS A 219 -4.63 22.61 7.05
CA HIS A 219 -4.58 21.18 7.34
C HIS A 219 -4.11 20.91 8.76
N LEU A 220 -4.79 20.02 9.46
CA LEU A 220 -4.30 19.43 10.69
C LEU A 220 -3.60 18.11 10.37
N LEU A 221 -2.26 18.12 10.46
CA LEU A 221 -1.44 16.91 10.30
C LEU A 221 -1.63 16.03 11.53
N ARG A 222 -2.02 14.78 11.33
CA ARG A 222 -2.26 13.80 12.40
C ARG A 222 -1.15 12.79 12.54
N ALA A 223 -0.70 12.23 11.41
CA ALA A 223 0.39 11.25 11.39
C ALA A 223 1.10 11.24 10.04
N ILE A 224 2.34 10.74 10.06
CA ILE A 224 3.09 10.39 8.85
C ILE A 224 3.63 8.98 9.01
N THR A 225 3.42 8.14 8.01
CA THR A 225 4.05 6.83 7.91
C THR A 225 5.28 6.94 7.01
N PHE A 226 6.42 6.58 7.55
CA PHE A 226 7.67 6.48 6.80
C PHE A 226 8.02 5.03 6.54
N THR A 227 8.46 4.71 5.33
CA THR A 227 9.00 3.40 4.97
C THR A 227 10.52 3.50 4.84
N ASN A 228 11.25 2.61 5.49
CA ASN A 228 12.69 2.49 5.32
C ASN A 228 12.99 1.55 4.14
N ASN A 229 13.47 2.12 3.04
CA ASN A 229 13.92 1.37 1.86
C ASN A 229 15.40 0.94 1.98
N GLY A 230 16.04 1.24 3.12
CA GLY A 230 17.39 0.81 3.44
C GLY A 230 17.43 -0.59 4.08
N SER A 231 18.63 -1.07 4.37
CA SER A 231 18.85 -2.38 4.99
C SER A 231 18.82 -2.37 6.54
N ALA A 232 18.66 -1.20 7.17
CA ALA A 232 18.54 -1.09 8.63
C ALA A 232 17.22 -1.72 9.11
N THR A 233 17.29 -2.40 10.26
CA THR A 233 16.19 -3.15 10.86
C THR A 233 15.65 -2.46 12.12
N LYS A 234 14.61 -3.05 12.73
CA LYS A 234 14.01 -2.55 13.97
C LYS A 234 15.00 -2.42 15.13
N SER A 235 16.06 -3.25 15.17
CA SER A 235 17.10 -3.19 16.21
C SER A 235 18.07 -2.04 16.01
N ASP A 236 18.22 -1.58 14.78
CA ASP A 236 19.18 -0.56 14.38
C ASP A 236 18.69 0.87 14.65
N LEU A 237 17.38 1.06 14.69
CA LEU A 237 16.71 2.36 14.79
C LEU A 237 15.72 2.37 15.96
N LYS A 238 15.93 3.31 16.88
CA LYS A 238 15.08 3.49 18.06
C LYS A 238 14.64 4.93 18.20
N ASN A 239 13.54 5.14 18.94
CA ASN A 239 13.07 6.47 19.33
C ASN A 239 12.88 7.42 18.14
N LEU A 240 12.13 6.96 17.10
CA LEU A 240 11.86 7.75 15.93
C LEU A 240 10.85 8.86 16.25
N TYR A 241 11.10 10.07 15.74
CA TYR A 241 10.19 11.21 15.92
C TYR A 241 10.36 12.26 14.80
N ILE A 242 9.35 13.11 14.65
CA ILE A 242 9.39 14.27 13.75
C ILE A 242 9.79 15.51 14.54
N GLY A 243 10.79 16.24 14.01
CA GLY A 243 11.25 17.51 14.52
C GLY A 243 10.92 18.67 13.60
N PHE A 244 10.62 19.82 14.21
CA PHE A 244 10.43 21.10 13.54
C PHE A 244 11.13 22.20 14.33
N ARG A 245 11.96 23.01 13.67
CA ARG A 245 12.74 24.11 14.33
C ARG A 245 13.46 23.63 15.60
N ASN A 246 14.16 22.48 15.52
CA ASN A 246 14.90 21.85 16.63
C ASN A 246 14.04 21.39 17.82
N ARG A 247 12.73 21.35 17.69
CA ARG A 247 11.82 20.84 18.73
C ARG A 247 11.13 19.57 18.20
N ARG A 248 10.92 18.59 19.08
CA ARG A 248 10.07 17.45 18.78
C ARG A 248 8.61 17.90 18.78
N ILE A 249 7.87 17.52 17.75
CA ILE A 249 6.46 17.88 17.53
C ILE A 249 5.56 16.66 17.34
N SER A 250 6.09 15.48 17.61
CA SER A 250 5.36 14.22 17.42
C SER A 250 5.56 13.30 18.64
N THR A 251 4.75 12.26 18.71
CA THR A 251 5.00 11.12 19.58
C THR A 251 6.34 10.48 19.25
N LEU A 252 6.84 9.66 20.16
CA LEU A 252 8.07 8.91 19.98
C LEU A 252 7.71 7.46 19.67
N VAL A 253 8.17 6.97 18.51
CA VAL A 253 7.99 5.57 18.09
C VAL A 253 9.21 4.78 18.53
N PRO A 254 9.09 3.81 19.45
CA PRO A 254 10.23 3.13 20.06
C PRO A 254 11.10 2.38 19.04
N GLN A 255 10.49 1.76 18.01
CA GLN A 255 11.17 0.98 16.97
C GLN A 255 10.31 0.86 15.72
N LEU A 256 10.92 0.41 14.62
CA LEU A 256 10.19 0.12 13.39
C LEU A 256 9.19 -1.05 13.58
N ASN A 257 8.07 -0.96 12.91
CA ASN A 257 7.15 -2.08 12.71
C ASN A 257 7.40 -2.69 11.31
N GLY A 258 8.24 -3.72 11.25
CA GLY A 258 8.81 -4.19 10.00
C GLY A 258 9.82 -3.17 9.45
N ASP A 259 9.50 -2.58 8.32
CA ASP A 259 10.23 -1.52 7.63
C ASP A 259 9.60 -0.13 7.79
N THR A 260 8.47 -0.02 8.49
CA THR A 260 7.69 1.21 8.59
C THR A 260 7.70 1.82 9.99
N ALA A 261 7.52 3.15 10.06
CA ALA A 261 7.27 3.90 11.28
C ALA A 261 6.12 4.88 11.06
N ARG A 262 4.97 4.64 11.71
CA ARG A 262 3.87 5.60 11.76
C ARG A 262 4.07 6.49 12.97
N ILE A 263 4.28 7.79 12.72
CA ILE A 263 4.59 8.80 13.75
C ILE A 263 3.44 9.79 13.82
N GLU A 264 2.83 9.91 14.98
CA GLU A 264 1.70 10.80 15.23
C GLU A 264 2.16 12.17 15.72
N PHE A 265 1.52 13.22 15.23
CA PHE A 265 1.66 14.55 15.78
C PHE A 265 0.82 14.67 17.06
N ASP A 266 1.44 15.10 18.15
CA ASP A 266 0.78 15.32 19.45
C ASP A 266 1.25 16.62 20.08
N PRO A 267 0.36 17.63 20.10
CA PRO A 267 -0.96 17.72 19.45
C PRO A 267 -0.88 17.73 17.91
N PRO A 268 -1.99 17.51 17.18
CA PRO A 268 -2.02 17.63 15.72
C PRO A 268 -1.42 18.96 15.27
N PHE A 269 -0.58 18.91 14.24
CA PHE A 269 0.18 20.07 13.78
C PHE A 269 -0.56 20.84 12.69
N LEU A 270 -0.77 22.16 12.89
CA LEU A 270 -1.46 23.00 11.91
C LEU A 270 -0.49 23.43 10.79
N LEU A 271 -0.78 23.00 9.57
CA LEU A 271 -0.16 23.47 8.33
C LEU A 271 -1.15 24.38 7.62
N ARG A 272 -0.88 25.68 7.55
CA ARG A 272 -1.78 26.66 6.95
C ARG A 272 -1.74 26.59 5.42
N LYS A 273 -2.82 26.98 4.76
CA LYS A 273 -2.87 27.14 3.29
C LYS A 273 -1.71 28.01 2.78
N ASN A 274 -1.17 27.70 1.61
CA ASN A 274 0.03 28.29 1.02
C ASN A 274 1.31 28.16 1.86
N GLN A 275 1.28 27.50 2.99
CA GLN A 275 2.45 27.37 3.86
C GLN A 275 3.38 26.26 3.37
N LYS A 276 4.68 26.53 3.39
CA LYS A 276 5.74 25.59 3.11
C LYS A 276 6.65 25.47 4.33
N LEU A 277 6.70 24.26 4.94
CA LEU A 277 7.47 24.01 6.17
C LEU A 277 8.43 22.85 5.99
N LYS A 278 9.62 22.99 6.61
CA LYS A 278 10.67 21.95 6.58
C LYS A 278 10.66 21.17 7.89
N PHE A 279 10.66 19.87 7.80
CA PHE A 279 10.68 18.93 8.92
C PHE A 279 11.89 18.01 8.84
N GLY A 280 12.24 17.39 9.96
CA GLY A 280 13.25 16.35 10.04
C GLY A 280 12.69 15.08 10.68
N LEU A 281 13.02 13.93 10.11
CA LEU A 281 12.86 12.64 10.77
C LEU A 281 14.14 12.36 11.55
N HIS A 282 13.99 12.07 12.83
CA HIS A 282 15.09 11.79 13.74
C HIS A 282 14.95 10.44 14.41
N ALA A 283 16.08 9.82 14.76
CA ALA A 283 16.10 8.60 15.57
C ALA A 283 17.44 8.45 16.31
N ASP A 284 17.46 7.54 17.26
CA ASP A 284 18.69 6.99 17.80
C ASP A 284 19.16 5.85 16.87
N VAL A 285 20.39 5.94 16.36
CA VAL A 285 20.96 5.02 15.39
C VAL A 285 22.02 4.15 16.06
N ASN A 286 21.80 2.84 16.02
CA ASN A 286 22.73 1.82 16.49
C ASN A 286 23.02 0.78 15.39
N ALA A 287 23.01 1.22 14.13
CA ALA A 287 23.22 0.35 12.98
C ALA A 287 24.71 0.11 12.72
N SER A 288 25.07 -1.05 12.16
CA SER A 288 26.43 -1.27 11.67
C SER A 288 26.75 -0.36 10.47
N ARG A 289 28.04 -0.09 10.20
CA ARG A 289 28.48 0.74 9.08
C ARG A 289 28.07 0.20 7.69
N SER A 290 27.75 -1.08 7.61
CA SER A 290 27.27 -1.75 6.38
C SER A 290 25.78 -1.55 6.12
N ARG A 291 25.03 -1.03 7.09
CA ARG A 291 23.60 -0.77 6.93
C ARG A 291 23.33 0.54 6.23
N THR A 292 22.29 0.53 5.42
CA THR A 292 21.77 1.72 4.76
C THR A 292 20.44 2.14 5.40
N ILE A 293 20.19 3.44 5.45
CA ILE A 293 18.95 4.02 5.99
C ILE A 293 18.42 4.98 4.94
N GLN A 294 17.20 4.75 4.47
CA GLN A 294 16.55 5.58 3.48
C GLN A 294 15.05 5.63 3.76
N PHE A 295 14.60 6.70 4.40
CA PHE A 295 13.19 6.89 4.67
C PHE A 295 12.49 7.68 3.59
N VAL A 296 11.33 7.18 3.18
CA VAL A 296 10.42 7.82 2.22
C VAL A 296 8.99 7.78 2.75
N ILE A 297 8.18 8.75 2.31
CA ILE A 297 6.73 8.69 2.35
C ILE A 297 6.34 8.14 0.99
N GLU A 298 5.92 6.89 0.90
CA GLU A 298 5.78 6.21 -0.40
C GLU A 298 4.57 6.70 -1.18
N GLU A 299 3.52 7.08 -0.46
CA GLU A 299 2.22 7.33 -1.07
C GLU A 299 1.44 8.42 -0.32
N GLU A 300 0.45 9.01 -0.99
CA GLU A 300 -0.42 10.05 -0.43
C GLU A 300 -1.08 9.63 0.89
N GLY A 301 -1.50 8.36 1.01
CA GLY A 301 -2.13 7.83 2.21
C GLY A 301 -1.20 7.71 3.43
N ASP A 302 0.11 7.87 3.26
CA ASP A 302 1.08 7.86 4.35
C ASP A 302 1.12 9.19 5.12
N LEU A 303 0.57 10.26 4.54
CA LEU A 303 0.36 11.55 5.19
C LEU A 303 -1.10 11.67 5.62
N GLU A 304 -1.35 11.53 6.92
CA GLU A 304 -2.68 11.65 7.50
C GLU A 304 -2.95 13.10 7.89
N ALA A 305 -3.80 13.76 7.14
CA ALA A 305 -4.23 15.12 7.40
C ALA A 305 -5.75 15.26 7.30
N THR A 306 -6.32 16.21 8.04
CA THR A 306 -7.73 16.59 7.90
C THR A 306 -7.81 18.10 7.66
N PRO A 307 -8.79 18.60 6.89
CA PRO A 307 -9.03 20.01 6.81
C PRO A 307 -9.22 20.59 8.22
N ALA A 308 -8.53 21.69 8.52
CA ALA A 308 -8.80 22.42 9.73
C ALA A 308 -10.11 23.19 9.50
N VAL A 309 -11.19 22.74 10.13
CA VAL A 309 -12.46 23.48 10.11
C VAL A 309 -12.20 24.79 10.82
N GLY A 310 -12.32 25.91 10.10
CA GLY A 310 -12.11 27.24 10.65
C GLY A 310 -13.03 27.46 11.87
N ARG A 311 -12.41 27.82 12.98
CA ARG A 311 -13.13 28.43 14.11
C ARG A 311 -13.51 29.86 13.76
#